data_330a34553f2f1a13e3a16ead3401ffa3
#
_entry.id   330a34553f2f1a13e3a16ead3401ffa3
#
_cell.length_a   1.000
_cell.length_b   1.000
_cell.length_c   1.000
_cell.angle_alpha   90.00
_cell.angle_beta   90.00
_cell.angle_gamma   90.00
#
_symmetry.space_group_name_H-M   'P 1'
#
loop_
_entity.id
_entity.type
_entity.pdbx_description
1 polymer ?
#
loop_
_entity_poly.entity_id
_entity_poly.type
_entity_poly.pdbx_seq_one_letter_code
_entity_poly.pdbx_strand_id
1 'polypeptide(L)'
;MTMTIDTICKTLGLSHEGTVSVSRDELASLSLALVEQGASFMFMYATDDRARAGTFTVHAVFSVPRDGFFTLAAALPADRPSYPSLTRTIMAAHWYERLMFDQFGIVAEGHPDWRRLMHHENVPAGTHPLRKDFAWNTRLGEAQEPYPLHEVEGKGVYEIPVGPIHAGVIEPGHFRFSVRGERILSLEGKLFFTHKGVEKLVEGKSPAEALPFVERISGDMAVGHALAYAEAVERATATVTTPRARMLRVVWNELERLSAHVFDLGNMAGNGTGFSFMAAQGFRMLEDLRRLHEELVGHRYLHGAVTLGGAHDIDARGAERIRDVLAKTERELAEILDIAFSTDGLMERFETTGVLSEDAARAYGARGIAARASGLARDARADHPYAAYASLPFLPVVETSGDVAARFKVRARECAQAIELTRQALLALPSGGESVPLRASRGSALGWAESFRGTVIDFVRLDADGRIDRLAVSDPSFMNWPLFAEIGPGNIVPDFPLCNKSLGLSYSGTDL
;
A
#
# COMPACT_ATOMS: atom_id res chain seq x y z
N MET A 1 15.52 -20.87 -16.75
CA MET A 1 14.41 -21.63 -16.13
C MET A 1 13.57 -20.61 -15.40
N THR A 2 12.24 -20.58 -15.61
CA THR A 2 11.34 -19.69 -14.86
C THR A 2 11.32 -20.18 -13.41
N MET A 3 11.68 -19.30 -12.47
CA MET A 3 11.66 -19.61 -11.04
C MET A 3 10.21 -19.77 -10.61
N THR A 4 9.85 -20.88 -9.97
CA THR A 4 8.51 -21.16 -9.45
C THR A 4 8.57 -21.44 -7.95
N ILE A 5 7.47 -21.21 -7.23
CA ILE A 5 7.35 -21.52 -5.81
C ILE A 5 7.66 -23.01 -5.58
N ASP A 6 7.15 -23.89 -6.43
CA ASP A 6 7.41 -25.34 -6.34
C ASP A 6 8.93 -25.66 -6.46
N THR A 7 9.63 -25.00 -7.38
CA THR A 7 11.09 -25.15 -7.54
C THR A 7 11.83 -24.67 -6.29
N ILE A 8 11.45 -23.51 -5.77
CA ILE A 8 12.05 -22.92 -4.56
C ILE A 8 11.80 -23.83 -3.36
N CYS A 9 10.55 -24.25 -3.15
CA CYS A 9 10.18 -25.13 -2.04
C CYS A 9 10.95 -26.47 -2.07
N LYS A 10 11.05 -27.09 -3.24
CA LYS A 10 11.84 -28.34 -3.41
C LYS A 10 13.33 -28.12 -3.09
N THR A 11 13.89 -26.99 -3.53
CA THR A 11 15.31 -26.67 -3.25
C THR A 11 15.55 -26.48 -1.74
N LEU A 12 14.59 -25.92 -1.03
CA LEU A 12 14.67 -25.64 0.41
C LEU A 12 14.07 -26.76 1.27
N GLY A 13 13.57 -27.86 0.67
CA GLY A 13 12.96 -28.98 1.40
C GLY A 13 11.61 -28.63 2.06
N LEU A 14 10.89 -27.65 1.51
CA LEU A 14 9.60 -27.20 2.02
C LEU A 14 8.43 -27.84 1.26
N SER A 15 7.28 -28.03 1.92
CA SER A 15 6.04 -28.45 1.26
C SER A 15 5.41 -27.27 0.51
N HIS A 16 4.78 -27.52 -0.62
CA HIS A 16 4.07 -26.50 -1.41
C HIS A 16 2.56 -26.52 -1.15
N GLU A 17 2.11 -25.87 -0.07
CA GLU A 17 0.68 -25.77 0.29
C GLU A 17 0.23 -24.32 0.55
N GLY A 18 0.88 -23.32 -0.07
CA GLY A 18 0.57 -21.90 0.12
C GLY A 18 1.07 -21.33 1.45
N THR A 19 0.86 -22.02 2.57
CA THR A 19 1.42 -21.65 3.89
C THR A 19 2.18 -22.83 4.47
N VAL A 20 3.44 -22.59 4.84
CA VAL A 20 4.32 -23.60 5.42
C VAL A 20 4.64 -23.25 6.87
N SER A 21 4.39 -24.20 7.76
CA SER A 21 4.80 -24.08 9.16
C SER A 21 6.30 -24.34 9.29
N VAL A 22 7.00 -23.42 9.95
CA VAL A 22 8.44 -23.49 10.23
C VAL A 22 8.70 -23.25 11.71
N SER A 23 9.85 -23.67 12.20
CA SER A 23 10.24 -23.28 13.56
C SER A 23 10.54 -21.77 13.62
N ARG A 24 10.42 -21.17 14.80
CA ARG A 24 10.74 -19.76 15.00
C ARG A 24 12.20 -19.44 14.65
N ASP A 25 13.10 -20.39 14.91
CA ASP A 25 14.55 -20.20 14.70
C ASP A 25 14.94 -20.31 13.21
N GLU A 26 14.13 -21.01 12.40
CA GLU A 26 14.32 -21.14 10.96
C GLU A 26 13.67 -20.00 10.14
N LEU A 27 12.72 -19.26 10.72
CA LEU A 27 11.96 -18.25 9.99
C LEU A 27 12.86 -17.24 9.26
N ALA A 28 13.88 -16.68 9.94
CA ALA A 28 14.77 -15.67 9.35
C ALA A 28 15.66 -16.27 8.25
N SER A 29 16.27 -17.44 8.49
CA SER A 29 17.16 -18.08 7.53
C SER A 29 16.42 -18.56 6.28
N LEU A 30 15.23 -19.13 6.42
CA LEU A 30 14.41 -19.55 5.29
C LEU A 30 13.86 -18.33 4.52
N SER A 31 13.48 -17.25 5.22
CA SER A 31 13.08 -16.00 4.57
C SER A 31 14.20 -15.44 3.70
N LEU A 32 15.44 -15.42 4.20
CA LEU A 32 16.59 -14.99 3.40
C LEU A 32 16.80 -15.90 2.20
N ALA A 33 16.78 -17.22 2.41
CA ALA A 33 16.96 -18.19 1.34
C ALA A 33 15.91 -18.05 0.23
N LEU A 34 14.64 -17.76 0.58
CA LEU A 34 13.57 -17.45 -0.39
C LEU A 34 13.91 -16.21 -1.24
N VAL A 35 14.38 -15.15 -0.60
CA VAL A 35 14.78 -13.91 -1.31
C VAL A 35 15.99 -14.15 -2.21
N GLU A 36 16.99 -14.90 -1.76
CA GLU A 36 18.17 -15.27 -2.56
C GLU A 36 17.81 -16.16 -3.77
N GLN A 37 16.71 -16.93 -3.65
CA GLN A 37 16.14 -17.70 -4.76
C GLN A 37 15.22 -16.87 -5.65
N GLY A 38 15.12 -15.56 -5.44
CA GLY A 38 14.38 -14.62 -6.30
C GLY A 38 12.92 -14.36 -5.90
N ALA A 39 12.45 -14.88 -4.77
CA ALA A 39 11.16 -14.47 -4.23
C ALA A 39 11.24 -13.04 -3.67
N SER A 40 10.15 -12.28 -3.77
CA SER A 40 10.03 -10.96 -3.20
C SER A 40 9.33 -11.03 -1.84
N PHE A 41 9.94 -10.43 -0.81
CA PHE A 41 9.25 -10.21 0.47
C PHE A 41 8.12 -9.20 0.26
N MET A 42 6.92 -9.53 0.72
CA MET A 42 5.74 -8.71 0.48
C MET A 42 5.11 -8.15 1.74
N PHE A 43 5.01 -8.94 2.81
CA PHE A 43 4.17 -8.59 3.94
C PHE A 43 4.55 -9.43 5.18
N MET A 44 4.44 -8.84 6.38
CA MET A 44 4.46 -9.60 7.64
C MET A 44 3.28 -9.20 8.52
N TYR A 45 2.72 -10.17 9.21
CA TYR A 45 1.66 -9.96 10.20
C TYR A 45 1.69 -11.05 11.27
N ALA A 46 0.94 -10.83 12.35
CA ALA A 46 0.77 -11.82 13.38
C ALA A 46 -0.71 -12.13 13.64
N THR A 47 -0.94 -13.33 14.18
CA THR A 47 -2.24 -13.76 14.68
C THR A 47 -2.11 -14.17 16.15
N ASP A 48 -3.12 -13.80 16.93
CA ASP A 48 -3.24 -14.25 18.33
C ASP A 48 -4.05 -15.55 18.34
N ASP A 49 -3.31 -16.66 18.43
CA ASP A 49 -3.85 -18.02 18.42
C ASP A 49 -3.85 -18.64 19.82
N ARG A 50 -3.68 -17.82 20.88
CA ARG A 50 -3.59 -18.29 22.27
C ARG A 50 -4.79 -19.12 22.70
N ALA A 51 -6.00 -18.72 22.32
CA ALA A 51 -7.22 -19.45 22.61
C ALA A 51 -7.37 -20.77 21.85
N ARG A 52 -6.67 -20.93 20.71
CA ARG A 52 -6.76 -22.09 19.81
C ARG A 52 -5.60 -23.08 19.99
N ALA A 53 -4.39 -22.54 20.16
CA ALA A 53 -3.16 -23.31 20.15
C ALA A 53 -2.17 -22.93 21.29
N GLY A 54 -2.50 -21.98 22.15
CA GLY A 54 -1.59 -21.48 23.19
C GLY A 54 -0.43 -20.65 22.66
N THR A 55 -0.50 -20.16 21.43
CA THR A 55 0.62 -19.48 20.73
C THR A 55 0.18 -18.16 20.11
N PHE A 56 1.15 -17.31 19.80
CA PHE A 56 1.04 -16.34 18.70
C PHE A 56 1.64 -16.97 17.45
N THR A 57 1.21 -16.55 16.26
CA THR A 57 1.82 -16.99 15.00
C THR A 57 2.28 -15.78 14.21
N VAL A 58 3.55 -15.76 13.79
CA VAL A 58 4.10 -14.78 12.86
C VAL A 58 4.06 -15.36 11.46
N HIS A 59 3.60 -14.54 10.50
CA HIS A 59 3.48 -14.90 9.10
C HIS A 59 4.36 -13.97 8.26
N ALA A 60 5.23 -14.52 7.43
CA ALA A 60 6.03 -13.79 6.45
C ALA A 60 5.59 -14.21 5.05
N VAL A 61 5.11 -13.25 4.26
CA VAL A 61 4.53 -13.48 2.93
C VAL A 61 5.52 -13.09 1.85
N PHE A 62 5.72 -13.98 0.91
CA PHE A 62 6.57 -13.81 -0.26
C PHE A 62 5.75 -13.96 -1.53
N SER A 63 6.23 -13.38 -2.63
CA SER A 63 5.65 -13.57 -3.95
C SER A 63 6.69 -14.00 -4.98
N VAL A 64 6.25 -14.83 -5.92
CA VAL A 64 6.98 -15.13 -7.14
C VAL A 64 6.10 -14.69 -8.31
N PRO A 65 6.56 -13.76 -9.18
CA PRO A 65 5.75 -13.24 -10.27
C PRO A 65 5.18 -14.35 -11.16
N ARG A 66 3.88 -14.27 -11.46
CA ARG A 66 3.10 -15.24 -12.27
C ARG A 66 2.93 -16.64 -11.66
N ASP A 67 3.42 -16.84 -10.43
CA ASP A 67 3.30 -18.14 -9.75
C ASP A 67 2.47 -18.02 -8.45
N GLY A 68 2.46 -16.86 -7.79
CA GLY A 68 1.57 -16.61 -6.67
C GLY A 68 2.27 -16.12 -5.40
N PHE A 69 1.57 -16.30 -4.28
CA PHE A 69 2.04 -15.95 -2.96
C PHE A 69 2.34 -17.20 -2.14
N PHE A 70 3.32 -17.09 -1.27
CA PHE A 70 3.78 -18.14 -0.37
C PHE A 70 4.01 -17.55 1.03
N THR A 71 3.62 -18.28 2.07
CA THR A 71 3.70 -17.79 3.45
C THR A 71 4.51 -18.76 4.31
N LEU A 72 5.52 -18.24 5.01
CA LEU A 72 6.14 -18.95 6.14
C LEU A 72 5.39 -18.56 7.42
N ALA A 73 5.00 -19.54 8.24
CA ALA A 73 4.28 -19.32 9.48
C ALA A 73 5.02 -19.97 10.65
N ALA A 74 5.38 -19.14 11.65
CA ALA A 74 6.10 -19.59 12.85
C ALA A 74 5.25 -19.40 14.11
N ALA A 75 4.95 -20.49 14.80
CA ALA A 75 4.27 -20.46 16.08
C ALA A 75 5.24 -20.08 17.22
N LEU A 76 4.82 -19.15 18.08
CA LEU A 76 5.60 -18.60 19.18
C LEU A 76 4.91 -18.88 20.50
N PRO A 77 5.64 -19.31 21.55
CA PRO A 77 5.07 -19.51 22.88
C PRO A 77 4.41 -18.23 23.42
N ALA A 78 3.24 -18.35 24.04
CA ALA A 78 2.47 -17.20 24.52
C ALA A 78 3.14 -16.43 25.66
N ASP A 79 3.95 -17.11 26.47
CA ASP A 79 4.68 -16.54 27.61
C ASP A 79 5.96 -15.80 27.20
N ARG A 80 6.54 -16.15 26.07
CA ARG A 80 7.73 -15.52 25.51
C ARG A 80 7.66 -15.48 23.99
N PRO A 81 6.81 -14.63 23.40
CA PRO A 81 6.65 -14.55 21.95
C PRO A 81 7.85 -13.83 21.32
N SER A 82 8.84 -14.59 20.88
CA SER A 82 10.03 -14.03 20.22
C SER A 82 10.56 -14.93 19.11
N TYR A 83 11.25 -14.33 18.14
CA TYR A 83 11.90 -14.99 17.01
C TYR A 83 13.11 -14.16 16.55
N PRO A 84 14.12 -14.75 15.86
CA PRO A 84 15.22 -14.00 15.27
C PRO A 84 14.74 -13.00 14.20
N SER A 85 15.17 -11.73 14.30
CA SER A 85 14.75 -10.64 13.37
C SER A 85 15.14 -10.93 11.92
N LEU A 86 14.23 -10.64 11.00
CA LEU A 86 14.46 -10.66 9.55
C LEU A 86 15.14 -9.37 9.07
N THR A 87 14.97 -8.24 9.77
CA THR A 87 15.36 -6.90 9.30
C THR A 87 16.84 -6.78 8.92
N ARG A 88 17.73 -7.53 9.62
CA ARG A 88 19.18 -7.47 9.31
C ARG A 88 19.55 -7.96 7.92
N THR A 89 18.71 -8.80 7.33
CA THR A 89 18.92 -9.41 6.01
C THR A 89 17.84 -8.99 5.00
N ILE A 90 16.64 -8.65 5.48
CA ILE A 90 15.50 -8.23 4.68
C ILE A 90 15.00 -6.89 5.25
N MET A 91 15.57 -5.78 4.78
CA MET A 91 15.23 -4.43 5.26
C MET A 91 13.72 -4.13 5.16
N ALA A 92 13.05 -4.68 4.17
CA ALA A 92 11.60 -4.55 3.99
C ALA A 92 10.77 -5.05 5.19
N ALA A 93 11.31 -5.88 6.09
CA ALA A 93 10.65 -6.36 7.31
C ALA A 93 10.67 -5.33 8.46
N HIS A 94 11.53 -4.29 8.38
CA HIS A 94 11.87 -3.36 9.46
C HIS A 94 10.65 -2.80 10.22
N TRP A 95 9.70 -2.20 9.50
CA TRP A 95 8.54 -1.61 10.17
C TRP A 95 7.52 -2.66 10.60
N TYR A 96 7.38 -3.78 9.90
CA TYR A 96 6.46 -4.85 10.31
C TYR A 96 6.86 -5.48 11.63
N GLU A 97 8.15 -5.71 11.88
CA GLU A 97 8.64 -6.26 13.13
C GLU A 97 8.37 -5.34 14.32
N ARG A 98 8.59 -4.03 14.13
CA ARG A 98 8.25 -3.01 15.14
C ARG A 98 6.74 -2.89 15.36
N LEU A 99 5.94 -2.95 14.29
CA LEU A 99 4.48 -2.93 14.37
C LEU A 99 3.95 -4.14 15.15
N MET A 100 4.48 -5.34 14.89
CA MET A 100 4.09 -6.54 15.63
C MET A 100 4.47 -6.47 17.10
N PHE A 101 5.58 -5.81 17.44
CA PHE A 101 5.91 -5.53 18.84
C PHE A 101 4.87 -4.61 19.48
N ASP A 102 4.56 -3.48 18.87
CA ASP A 102 3.56 -2.55 19.39
C ASP A 102 2.19 -3.22 19.52
N GLN A 103 1.74 -3.94 18.51
CA GLN A 103 0.39 -4.50 18.44
C GLN A 103 0.18 -5.78 19.26
N PHE A 104 1.21 -6.63 19.39
CA PHE A 104 1.10 -7.95 20.02
C PHE A 104 2.10 -8.18 21.15
N GLY A 105 3.17 -7.37 21.29
CA GLY A 105 4.29 -7.61 22.19
C GLY A 105 5.22 -8.75 21.71
N ILE A 106 5.23 -9.03 20.40
CA ILE A 106 6.11 -10.04 19.79
C ILE A 106 7.49 -9.42 19.57
N VAL A 107 8.53 -10.08 20.06
CA VAL A 107 9.91 -9.58 20.01
C VAL A 107 10.69 -10.18 18.85
N ALA A 108 11.14 -9.35 17.90
CA ALA A 108 12.08 -9.75 16.86
C ALA A 108 13.52 -9.61 17.40
N GLU A 109 14.11 -10.69 17.90
CA GLU A 109 15.41 -10.70 18.58
C GLU A 109 16.53 -10.23 17.65
N GLY A 110 17.30 -9.23 18.10
CA GLY A 110 18.40 -8.65 17.31
C GLY A 110 17.97 -7.63 16.26
N HIS A 111 16.73 -7.12 16.28
CA HIS A 111 16.29 -6.03 15.46
C HIS A 111 17.18 -4.78 15.67
N PRO A 112 17.59 -4.05 14.61
CA PRO A 112 18.53 -2.93 14.75
C PRO A 112 17.94 -1.67 15.39
N ASP A 113 16.61 -1.50 15.34
CA ASP A 113 15.89 -0.33 15.87
C ASP A 113 14.66 -0.77 16.69
N TRP A 114 14.77 -0.72 18.02
CA TRP A 114 13.71 -1.12 18.96
C TRP A 114 12.82 0.03 19.41
N ARG A 115 12.92 1.20 18.80
CA ARG A 115 12.01 2.29 19.10
C ARG A 115 10.59 1.93 18.69
N ARG A 116 9.62 2.44 19.45
CA ARG A 116 8.19 2.34 19.09
C ARG A 116 7.95 2.86 17.69
N LEU A 117 7.05 2.23 16.96
CA LEU A 117 6.66 2.66 15.63
C LEU A 117 5.32 3.40 15.68
N MET A 118 4.28 2.69 16.09
CA MET A 118 2.89 3.17 16.10
C MET A 118 2.54 3.88 17.42
N HIS A 119 3.02 3.38 18.54
CA HIS A 119 2.71 3.93 19.84
C HIS A 119 3.50 5.22 20.10
N HIS A 120 2.79 6.33 20.27
CA HIS A 120 3.34 7.61 20.68
C HIS A 120 3.59 7.66 22.19
N GLU A 121 4.14 8.78 22.68
CA GLU A 121 4.53 8.98 24.07
C GLU A 121 3.39 8.78 25.07
N ASN A 122 2.16 9.08 24.63
CA ASN A 122 0.95 8.98 25.45
C ASN A 122 0.36 7.56 25.55
N VAL A 123 0.97 6.56 24.93
CA VAL A 123 0.52 5.16 25.02
C VAL A 123 1.34 4.43 26.07
N PRO A 124 0.73 3.90 27.15
CA PRO A 124 1.43 3.17 28.20
C PRO A 124 2.21 1.95 27.68
N ALA A 125 3.37 1.67 28.27
CA ALA A 125 4.11 0.45 27.99
C ALA A 125 3.25 -0.81 28.24
N GLY A 126 3.47 -1.84 27.43
CA GLY A 126 2.70 -3.10 27.51
C GLY A 126 1.28 -3.02 26.94
N THR A 127 0.92 -1.93 26.27
CA THR A 127 -0.32 -1.83 25.50
C THR A 127 -0.17 -2.60 24.17
N HIS A 128 -1.03 -3.60 23.93
CA HIS A 128 -0.97 -4.44 22.73
C HIS A 128 -2.39 -4.62 22.14
N PRO A 129 -2.87 -3.66 21.32
CA PRO A 129 -4.27 -3.57 20.93
C PRO A 129 -4.82 -4.74 20.11
N LEU A 130 -3.98 -5.44 19.35
CA LEU A 130 -4.43 -6.56 18.52
C LEU A 130 -4.43 -7.91 19.24
N ARG A 131 -4.06 -7.96 20.52
CA ARG A 131 -4.32 -9.14 21.35
C ARG A 131 -5.83 -9.33 21.55
N LYS A 132 -6.28 -10.57 21.58
CA LYS A 132 -7.71 -10.92 21.72
C LYS A 132 -8.30 -10.55 23.09
N ASP A 133 -7.48 -10.45 24.10
CA ASP A 133 -7.85 -10.00 25.46
C ASP A 133 -7.87 -8.47 25.61
N PHE A 134 -7.54 -7.69 24.58
CA PHE A 134 -7.65 -6.22 24.57
C PHE A 134 -9.00 -5.80 23.98
N ALA A 135 -9.84 -5.13 24.77
CA ALA A 135 -11.11 -4.63 24.29
C ALA A 135 -10.94 -3.36 23.44
N TRP A 136 -11.65 -3.27 22.32
CA TRP A 136 -11.54 -2.14 21.37
C TRP A 136 -11.86 -0.77 21.99
N ASN A 137 -12.67 -0.73 23.06
CA ASN A 137 -13.08 0.47 23.77
C ASN A 137 -12.27 0.72 25.06
N THR A 138 -11.14 0.07 25.24
CA THR A 138 -10.25 0.26 26.38
C THR A 138 -9.77 1.72 26.44
N ARG A 139 -10.00 2.37 27.56
CA ARG A 139 -9.41 3.68 27.85
C ARG A 139 -8.01 3.50 28.40
N LEU A 140 -7.04 4.03 27.69
CA LEU A 140 -5.65 4.01 28.13
C LEU A 140 -5.46 5.02 29.27
N GLY A 141 -4.60 4.69 30.24
CA GLY A 141 -4.13 5.62 31.27
C GLY A 141 -3.21 6.69 30.67
N GLU A 142 -2.91 7.71 31.46
CA GLU A 142 -1.90 8.72 31.09
C GLU A 142 -0.51 8.09 31.11
N ALA A 143 0.28 8.41 30.10
CA ALA A 143 1.68 8.00 29.97
C ALA A 143 2.53 9.09 29.32
N GLN A 144 3.83 9.04 29.59
CA GLN A 144 4.86 9.81 28.92
C GLN A 144 6.07 8.88 28.66
N GLU A 145 5.87 7.98 27.72
CA GLU A 145 6.91 7.02 27.36
C GLU A 145 7.93 7.67 26.41
N PRO A 146 9.21 7.31 26.48
CA PRO A 146 10.21 7.85 25.56
C PRO A 146 9.90 7.55 24.11
N TYR A 147 10.05 8.54 23.24
CA TYR A 147 10.04 8.38 21.78
C TYR A 147 11.25 9.07 21.18
N PRO A 148 12.45 8.51 21.32
CA PRO A 148 13.69 9.15 20.89
C PRO A 148 13.73 9.20 19.34
N LEU A 149 14.13 10.38 18.80
CA LEU A 149 14.49 10.54 17.40
C LEU A 149 16.00 10.41 17.25
N HIS A 150 16.48 10.08 16.06
CA HIS A 150 17.92 10.04 15.80
C HIS A 150 18.52 11.45 15.79
N GLU A 151 19.57 11.61 16.55
CA GLU A 151 20.37 12.83 16.55
C GLU A 151 21.63 12.64 15.69
N VAL A 152 21.92 13.62 14.85
CA VAL A 152 23.16 13.63 14.05
C VAL A 152 24.10 14.69 14.64
N GLU A 153 25.21 14.24 15.23
CA GLU A 153 26.21 15.13 15.80
C GLU A 153 27.20 15.63 14.74
N GLY A 154 27.68 16.89 14.91
CA GLY A 154 28.69 17.45 14.04
C GLY A 154 28.76 18.98 14.10
N LYS A 155 29.92 19.53 13.71
CA LYS A 155 30.09 21.02 13.68
C LYS A 155 29.17 21.63 12.61
N GLY A 156 28.29 22.53 13.05
CA GLY A 156 27.35 23.24 12.19
C GLY A 156 26.13 22.40 11.77
N VAL A 157 25.92 21.26 12.38
CA VAL A 157 24.68 20.45 12.25
C VAL A 157 23.63 21.07 13.19
N TYR A 158 22.40 21.18 12.71
CA TYR A 158 21.23 21.55 13.50
C TYR A 158 19.99 20.80 12.99
N GLU A 159 18.96 20.75 13.82
CA GLU A 159 17.72 20.07 13.52
C GLU A 159 16.61 21.05 13.13
N ILE A 160 15.79 20.65 12.16
CA ILE A 160 14.58 21.36 11.75
C ILE A 160 13.38 20.43 11.97
N PRO A 161 12.52 20.68 12.97
CA PRO A 161 11.26 19.96 13.13
C PRO A 161 10.19 20.53 12.21
N VAL A 162 9.46 19.64 11.49
CA VAL A 162 8.35 20.01 10.61
C VAL A 162 7.14 19.13 10.94
N GLY A 163 5.97 19.74 11.16
CA GLY A 163 4.77 19.04 11.59
C GLY A 163 4.74 18.74 13.09
N PRO A 164 3.76 17.91 13.60
CA PRO A 164 2.89 17.04 12.82
C PRO A 164 1.77 17.73 12.03
N ILE A 165 1.43 18.97 12.35
CA ILE A 165 0.34 19.71 11.68
C ILE A 165 0.93 20.49 10.52
N HIS A 166 0.33 20.34 9.33
CA HIS A 166 0.72 21.00 8.09
C HIS A 166 -0.43 21.87 7.56
N ALA A 167 -0.13 22.75 6.62
CA ALA A 167 -1.13 23.52 5.88
C ALA A 167 -1.78 22.69 4.77
N GLY A 168 -2.99 23.08 4.37
CA GLY A 168 -3.71 22.46 3.25
C GLY A 168 -4.32 21.11 3.59
N VAL A 169 -4.27 20.19 2.64
CA VAL A 169 -4.88 18.85 2.70
C VAL A 169 -3.92 17.75 3.16
N ILE A 170 -2.75 18.11 3.70
CA ILE A 170 -1.74 17.15 4.15
C ILE A 170 -2.14 16.63 5.53
N GLU A 171 -2.26 15.31 5.66
CA GLU A 171 -2.53 14.64 6.93
C GLU A 171 -1.33 14.75 7.89
N PRO A 172 -1.52 14.59 9.21
CA PRO A 172 -0.47 14.84 10.18
C PRO A 172 0.65 13.79 10.14
N GLY A 173 1.88 14.31 10.15
CA GLY A 173 3.12 13.56 10.27
C GLY A 173 4.24 14.49 10.71
N HIS A 174 5.11 14.04 11.59
CA HIS A 174 6.26 14.82 12.03
C HIS A 174 7.51 14.39 11.29
N PHE A 175 8.27 15.35 10.79
CA PHE A 175 9.55 15.13 10.13
C PHE A 175 10.67 15.85 10.86
N ARG A 176 11.73 15.13 11.15
CA ARG A 176 12.93 15.67 11.75
C ARG A 176 14.06 15.65 10.72
N PHE A 177 14.51 16.84 10.34
CA PHE A 177 15.64 17.03 9.45
C PHE A 177 16.88 17.33 10.28
N SER A 178 17.96 16.58 10.09
CA SER A 178 19.28 16.97 10.52
C SER A 178 20.00 17.56 9.31
N VAL A 179 20.40 18.84 9.41
CA VAL A 179 20.93 19.59 8.27
C VAL A 179 22.25 20.29 8.59
N ARG A 180 23.05 20.53 7.53
CA ARG A 180 24.22 21.41 7.57
C ARG A 180 24.08 22.44 6.47
N GLY A 181 23.88 23.72 6.87
CA GLY A 181 23.36 24.73 5.95
C GLY A 181 21.97 24.34 5.48
N GLU A 182 21.73 24.27 4.17
CA GLU A 182 20.45 23.83 3.61
C GLU A 182 20.41 22.32 3.28
N ARG A 183 21.57 21.65 3.28
CA ARG A 183 21.70 20.25 2.88
C ARG A 183 21.21 19.30 3.96
N ILE A 184 20.32 18.42 3.60
CA ILE A 184 19.80 17.35 4.46
C ILE A 184 20.88 16.27 4.62
N LEU A 185 21.23 15.95 5.86
CA LEU A 185 22.12 14.85 6.24
C LEU A 185 21.33 13.61 6.61
N SER A 186 20.20 13.79 7.32
CA SER A 186 19.30 12.74 7.73
C SER A 186 17.86 13.27 7.76
N LEU A 187 16.92 12.41 7.42
CA LEU A 187 15.49 12.68 7.48
C LEU A 187 14.78 11.52 8.16
N GLU A 188 14.12 11.80 9.25
CA GLU A 188 13.31 10.84 9.99
C GLU A 188 11.86 11.27 10.04
N GLY A 189 10.92 10.34 9.79
CA GLY A 189 9.50 10.56 9.89
C GLY A 189 8.89 9.84 11.09
N LYS A 190 8.04 10.54 11.85
CA LYS A 190 7.15 9.98 12.86
C LYS A 190 5.73 10.09 12.36
N LEU A 191 5.07 8.94 12.16
CA LEU A 191 3.72 8.80 11.61
C LEU A 191 2.73 8.33 12.69
N PHE A 192 1.64 7.71 12.31
CA PHE A 192 0.60 7.13 13.17
C PHE A 192 -0.21 8.15 13.99
N PHE A 193 -0.28 9.39 13.54
CA PHE A 193 -1.17 10.42 14.12
C PHE A 193 -2.63 10.24 13.71
N THR A 194 -2.89 9.52 12.62
CA THR A 194 -4.24 9.22 12.09
C THR A 194 -4.65 7.77 12.29
N HIS A 195 -4.02 7.05 13.22
CA HIS A 195 -4.36 5.65 13.50
C HIS A 195 -5.81 5.52 13.97
N LYS A 196 -6.60 4.77 13.23
CA LYS A 196 -8.03 4.54 13.43
C LYS A 196 -8.33 3.20 14.13
N GLY A 197 -7.34 2.28 14.12
CA GLY A 197 -7.48 0.93 14.65
C GLY A 197 -8.40 0.04 13.83
N VAL A 198 -8.41 0.18 12.50
CA VAL A 198 -9.31 -0.53 11.59
C VAL A 198 -9.25 -2.04 11.79
N GLU A 199 -8.06 -2.61 11.91
CA GLU A 199 -7.86 -4.05 12.11
C GLU A 199 -8.56 -4.56 13.38
N LYS A 200 -8.54 -3.77 14.47
CA LYS A 200 -9.24 -4.10 15.72
C LYS A 200 -10.73 -3.88 15.63
N LEU A 201 -11.17 -2.78 15.01
CA LEU A 201 -12.57 -2.40 14.91
C LEU A 201 -13.43 -3.39 14.10
N VAL A 202 -12.80 -4.11 13.16
CA VAL A 202 -13.52 -5.09 12.33
C VAL A 202 -13.58 -6.51 12.95
N GLU A 203 -12.83 -6.77 14.01
CA GLU A 203 -12.92 -8.07 14.71
C GLU A 203 -14.35 -8.36 15.19
N GLY A 204 -14.84 -9.56 14.91
CA GLY A 204 -16.19 -10.01 15.25
C GLY A 204 -17.30 -9.45 14.36
N LYS A 205 -17.00 -8.59 13.39
CA LYS A 205 -17.97 -8.13 12.39
C LYS A 205 -18.13 -9.16 11.26
N SER A 206 -19.27 -9.14 10.59
CA SER A 206 -19.40 -9.84 9.32
C SER A 206 -18.52 -9.16 8.26
N PRO A 207 -18.09 -9.88 7.21
CA PRO A 207 -17.35 -9.26 6.11
C PRO A 207 -18.03 -8.03 5.50
N ALA A 208 -19.37 -8.04 5.40
CA ALA A 208 -20.13 -6.91 4.85
C ALA A 208 -20.10 -5.68 5.76
N GLU A 209 -20.19 -5.87 7.09
CA GLU A 209 -20.09 -4.79 8.06
C GLU A 209 -18.68 -4.17 8.11
N ALA A 210 -17.65 -4.94 7.74
CA ALA A 210 -16.26 -4.49 7.74
C ALA A 210 -15.88 -3.70 6.48
N LEU A 211 -16.48 -3.97 5.33
CA LEU A 211 -16.14 -3.33 4.06
C LEU A 211 -16.14 -1.78 4.14
N PRO A 212 -17.12 -1.09 4.76
CA PRO A 212 -17.08 0.35 4.91
C PRO A 212 -15.90 0.91 5.71
N PHE A 213 -15.33 0.13 6.64
CA PHE A 213 -14.10 0.50 7.35
C PHE A 213 -12.88 0.37 6.45
N VAL A 214 -12.83 -0.70 5.67
CA VAL A 214 -11.74 -0.97 4.72
C VAL A 214 -11.67 0.11 3.64
N GLU A 215 -12.78 0.53 3.05
CA GLU A 215 -12.85 1.65 2.09
C GLU A 215 -12.34 2.98 2.63
N ARG A 216 -12.27 3.13 3.97
CA ARG A 216 -11.85 4.34 4.67
C ARG A 216 -10.47 4.25 5.30
N ILE A 217 -9.71 3.21 5.00
CA ILE A 217 -8.30 3.10 5.39
C ILE A 217 -7.52 4.27 4.79
N SER A 218 -7.69 4.50 3.49
CA SER A 218 -7.18 5.69 2.79
C SER A 218 -8.32 6.34 2.01
N GLY A 219 -8.66 7.59 2.32
CA GLY A 219 -9.88 8.23 1.81
C GLY A 219 -9.94 8.42 0.30
N ASP A 220 -8.82 8.41 -0.38
CA ASP A 220 -8.68 8.56 -1.83
C ASP A 220 -8.33 7.24 -2.56
N MET A 221 -8.24 6.11 -1.82
CA MET A 221 -7.88 4.80 -2.34
C MET A 221 -8.90 3.72 -1.92
N ALA A 222 -10.19 4.06 -2.00
CA ALA A 222 -11.28 3.21 -1.54
C ALA A 222 -11.43 1.93 -2.35
N VAL A 223 -11.29 2.01 -3.69
CA VAL A 223 -11.40 0.85 -4.59
C VAL A 223 -10.24 -0.10 -4.39
N GLY A 224 -9.01 0.42 -4.30
CA GLY A 224 -7.82 -0.41 -4.09
C GLY A 224 -7.92 -1.28 -2.83
N HIS A 225 -8.31 -0.68 -1.69
CA HIS A 225 -8.52 -1.40 -0.44
C HIS A 225 -9.72 -2.35 -0.49
N ALA A 226 -10.89 -1.87 -0.96
CA ALA A 226 -12.10 -2.69 -1.07
C ALA A 226 -11.86 -3.92 -1.95
N LEU A 227 -11.09 -3.77 -3.02
CA LEU A 227 -10.81 -4.85 -3.97
C LEU A 227 -9.87 -5.91 -3.37
N ALA A 228 -8.78 -5.52 -2.71
CA ALA A 228 -7.91 -6.45 -2.01
C ALA A 228 -8.67 -7.22 -0.93
N TYR A 229 -9.48 -6.53 -0.14
CA TYR A 229 -10.31 -7.13 0.88
C TYR A 229 -11.38 -8.08 0.31
N ALA A 230 -12.12 -7.67 -0.73
CA ALA A 230 -13.14 -8.50 -1.36
C ALA A 230 -12.53 -9.79 -1.93
N GLU A 231 -11.39 -9.69 -2.63
CA GLU A 231 -10.64 -10.85 -3.13
C GLU A 231 -10.20 -11.79 -1.99
N ALA A 232 -9.78 -11.26 -0.82
CA ALA A 232 -9.42 -12.08 0.35
C ALA A 232 -10.64 -12.82 0.93
N VAL A 233 -11.76 -12.10 1.14
CA VAL A 233 -13.01 -12.69 1.65
C VAL A 233 -13.57 -13.74 0.69
N GLU A 234 -13.58 -13.46 -0.61
CA GLU A 234 -14.09 -14.37 -1.63
C GLU A 234 -13.27 -15.66 -1.71
N ARG A 235 -11.92 -15.56 -1.62
CA ARG A 235 -11.07 -16.74 -1.52
C ARG A 235 -11.28 -17.48 -0.21
N ALA A 236 -11.39 -16.79 0.93
CA ALA A 236 -11.65 -17.43 2.23
C ALA A 236 -13.00 -18.16 2.27
N THR A 237 -13.97 -17.69 1.51
CA THR A 237 -15.30 -18.31 1.39
C THR A 237 -15.46 -19.23 0.17
N ALA A 238 -14.40 -19.42 -0.63
CA ALA A 238 -14.44 -20.16 -1.91
C ALA A 238 -15.55 -19.64 -2.85
N THR A 239 -15.85 -18.35 -2.80
CA THR A 239 -16.83 -17.67 -3.66
C THR A 239 -16.18 -17.30 -4.99
N VAL A 240 -16.80 -17.65 -6.09
CA VAL A 240 -16.33 -17.29 -7.44
C VAL A 240 -17.23 -16.20 -8.01
N THR A 241 -16.67 -15.02 -8.23
CA THR A 241 -17.38 -13.87 -8.79
C THR A 241 -17.71 -14.06 -10.27
N THR A 242 -18.73 -13.36 -10.75
CA THR A 242 -19.13 -13.41 -12.17
C THR A 242 -18.05 -12.79 -13.08
N PRO A 243 -17.98 -13.18 -14.35
CA PRO A 243 -17.09 -12.50 -15.32
C PRO A 243 -17.40 -11.01 -15.45
N ARG A 244 -18.70 -10.61 -15.37
CA ARG A 244 -19.12 -9.20 -15.39
C ARG A 244 -18.58 -8.44 -14.19
N ALA A 245 -18.76 -8.94 -12.98
CA ALA A 245 -18.24 -8.31 -11.75
C ALA A 245 -16.73 -8.11 -11.82
N ARG A 246 -15.99 -9.10 -12.28
CA ARG A 246 -14.53 -9.01 -12.43
C ARG A 246 -14.11 -7.90 -13.42
N MET A 247 -14.83 -7.75 -14.52
CA MET A 247 -14.54 -6.71 -15.50
C MET A 247 -14.91 -5.30 -14.98
N LEU A 248 -16.05 -5.17 -14.29
CA LEU A 248 -16.45 -3.93 -13.62
C LEU A 248 -15.40 -3.47 -12.59
N ARG A 249 -14.82 -4.40 -11.82
CA ARG A 249 -13.73 -4.10 -10.87
C ARG A 249 -12.51 -3.50 -11.54
N VAL A 250 -12.19 -3.94 -12.76
CA VAL A 250 -11.11 -3.30 -13.55
C VAL A 250 -11.49 -1.84 -13.88
N VAL A 251 -12.70 -1.60 -14.36
CA VAL A 251 -13.18 -0.23 -14.69
C VAL A 251 -13.05 0.66 -13.45
N TRP A 252 -13.54 0.24 -12.31
CA TRP A 252 -13.51 1.04 -11.08
C TRP A 252 -12.09 1.31 -10.60
N ASN A 253 -11.21 0.32 -10.63
CA ASN A 253 -9.82 0.46 -10.20
C ASN A 253 -9.02 1.40 -11.11
N GLU A 254 -9.24 1.36 -12.42
CA GLU A 254 -8.55 2.25 -13.35
C GLU A 254 -9.12 3.68 -13.35
N LEU A 255 -10.41 3.88 -13.06
CA LEU A 255 -10.98 5.22 -12.83
C LEU A 255 -10.43 5.86 -11.54
N GLU A 256 -10.28 5.10 -10.45
CA GLU A 256 -9.59 5.57 -9.24
C GLU A 256 -8.15 5.96 -9.55
N ARG A 257 -7.40 5.11 -10.25
CA ARG A 257 -6.00 5.37 -10.66
C ARG A 257 -5.89 6.64 -11.49
N LEU A 258 -6.73 6.79 -12.53
CA LEU A 258 -6.71 7.97 -13.37
C LEU A 258 -6.94 9.24 -12.57
N SER A 259 -7.96 9.26 -11.72
CA SER A 259 -8.30 10.44 -10.92
C SER A 259 -7.18 10.81 -9.94
N ALA A 260 -6.54 9.81 -9.32
CA ALA A 260 -5.42 10.01 -8.42
C ALA A 260 -4.17 10.52 -9.13
N HIS A 261 -3.83 9.95 -10.28
CA HIS A 261 -2.66 10.41 -11.04
C HIS A 261 -2.84 11.81 -11.63
N VAL A 262 -4.05 12.17 -12.09
CA VAL A 262 -4.36 13.54 -12.52
C VAL A 262 -4.18 14.53 -11.36
N PHE A 263 -4.63 14.17 -10.15
CA PHE A 263 -4.37 14.97 -8.95
C PHE A 263 -2.88 15.12 -8.69
N ASP A 264 -2.14 14.01 -8.65
CA ASP A 264 -0.71 14.00 -8.32
C ASP A 264 0.12 14.81 -9.32
N LEU A 265 -0.15 14.69 -10.63
CA LEU A 265 0.53 15.46 -11.66
C LEU A 265 0.34 16.96 -11.44
N GLY A 266 -0.89 17.40 -11.17
CA GLY A 266 -1.19 18.80 -10.84
C GLY A 266 -0.52 19.25 -9.53
N ASN A 267 -0.57 18.41 -8.51
CA ASN A 267 -0.02 18.70 -7.17
C ASN A 267 1.52 18.76 -7.17
N MET A 268 2.19 17.87 -7.90
CA MET A 268 3.65 17.88 -8.04
C MET A 268 4.13 19.17 -8.72
N ALA A 269 3.54 19.52 -9.85
CA ALA A 269 3.92 20.70 -10.60
C ALA A 269 3.51 22.01 -9.88
N GLY A 270 2.26 22.10 -9.40
CA GLY A 270 1.77 23.31 -8.75
C GLY A 270 2.31 23.52 -7.35
N ASN A 271 1.89 22.66 -6.42
CA ASN A 271 2.27 22.80 -5.00
C ASN A 271 3.71 22.38 -4.71
N GLY A 272 4.33 21.60 -5.59
CA GLY A 272 5.73 21.17 -5.47
C GLY A 272 6.72 22.21 -5.98
N THR A 273 6.40 22.96 -7.03
CA THR A 273 7.33 23.89 -7.70
C THR A 273 6.80 25.29 -7.92
N GLY A 274 5.50 25.52 -7.68
CA GLY A 274 4.85 26.81 -7.96
C GLY A 274 4.30 26.96 -9.39
N PHE A 275 4.33 25.90 -10.23
CA PHE A 275 3.73 25.93 -11.57
C PHE A 275 2.20 25.79 -11.48
N SER A 276 1.56 26.85 -10.98
CA SER A 276 0.14 26.88 -10.60
C SER A 276 -0.83 26.66 -11.76
N PHE A 277 -0.43 26.95 -13.00
CA PHE A 277 -1.25 26.63 -14.19
C PHE A 277 -1.59 25.14 -14.25
N MET A 278 -0.58 24.26 -14.09
CA MET A 278 -0.81 22.82 -14.16
C MET A 278 -1.65 22.33 -12.97
N ALA A 279 -1.46 22.91 -11.77
CA ALA A 279 -2.32 22.60 -10.63
C ALA A 279 -3.78 22.94 -10.91
N ALA A 280 -4.05 24.14 -11.41
CA ALA A 280 -5.42 24.59 -11.72
C ALA A 280 -6.11 23.69 -12.75
N GLN A 281 -5.40 23.31 -13.81
CA GLN A 281 -5.95 22.40 -14.82
C GLN A 281 -6.10 20.97 -14.32
N GLY A 282 -5.12 20.44 -13.61
CA GLY A 282 -5.18 19.09 -13.01
C GLY A 282 -6.35 18.98 -12.04
N PHE A 283 -6.54 19.95 -11.16
CA PHE A 283 -7.66 19.92 -10.19
C PHE A 283 -9.03 20.11 -10.86
N ARG A 284 -9.11 20.86 -11.96
CA ARG A 284 -10.33 20.95 -12.76
C ARG A 284 -10.68 19.62 -13.43
N MET A 285 -9.71 18.94 -14.05
CA MET A 285 -9.93 17.60 -14.64
C MET A 285 -10.29 16.56 -13.57
N LEU A 286 -9.63 16.62 -12.41
CA LEU A 286 -9.98 15.78 -11.27
C LEU A 286 -11.44 15.99 -10.86
N GLU A 287 -11.92 17.23 -10.83
CA GLU A 287 -13.32 17.52 -10.47
C GLU A 287 -14.29 16.91 -11.49
N ASP A 288 -13.98 16.96 -12.80
CA ASP A 288 -14.80 16.30 -13.82
C ASP A 288 -14.89 14.77 -13.60
N LEU A 289 -13.76 14.12 -13.25
CA LEU A 289 -13.72 12.69 -12.92
C LEU A 289 -14.51 12.39 -11.64
N ARG A 290 -14.37 13.20 -10.59
CA ARG A 290 -15.10 12.99 -9.33
C ARG A 290 -16.61 13.20 -9.47
N ARG A 291 -17.06 14.11 -10.36
CA ARG A 291 -18.48 14.25 -10.72
C ARG A 291 -19.00 13.03 -11.47
N LEU A 292 -18.17 12.48 -12.37
CA LEU A 292 -18.49 11.21 -13.02
C LEU A 292 -18.65 10.08 -11.97
N HIS A 293 -17.74 9.96 -11.00
CA HIS A 293 -17.83 8.96 -9.93
C HIS A 293 -19.13 9.12 -9.11
N GLU A 294 -19.48 10.34 -8.72
CA GLU A 294 -20.72 10.66 -8.02
C GLU A 294 -21.95 10.28 -8.84
N GLU A 295 -21.95 10.61 -10.14
CA GLU A 295 -23.04 10.29 -11.07
C GLU A 295 -23.25 8.77 -11.17
N LEU A 296 -22.16 7.98 -11.21
CA LEU A 296 -22.22 6.54 -11.45
C LEU A 296 -22.46 5.70 -10.19
N VAL A 297 -21.85 6.05 -9.07
CA VAL A 297 -21.83 5.23 -7.83
C VAL A 297 -22.53 5.94 -6.67
N GLY A 298 -22.75 7.26 -6.77
CA GLY A 298 -23.28 8.07 -5.68
C GLY A 298 -22.22 8.52 -4.68
N HIS A 299 -20.93 8.37 -5.00
CA HIS A 299 -19.84 8.80 -4.14
C HIS A 299 -18.61 9.23 -4.94
N ARG A 300 -18.08 10.44 -4.66
CA ARG A 300 -16.95 11.07 -5.37
C ARG A 300 -15.64 10.25 -5.33
N TYR A 301 -15.45 9.43 -4.30
CA TYR A 301 -14.29 8.55 -4.09
C TYR A 301 -14.61 7.07 -4.32
N LEU A 302 -15.67 6.76 -5.08
CA LEU A 302 -16.05 5.40 -5.47
C LEU A 302 -16.33 4.45 -4.30
N HIS A 303 -16.72 4.95 -3.11
CA HIS A 303 -17.21 4.08 -2.04
C HIS A 303 -18.44 3.30 -2.52
N GLY A 304 -18.45 1.99 -2.32
CA GLY A 304 -19.50 1.09 -2.80
C GLY A 304 -19.34 0.63 -4.24
N ALA A 305 -18.29 1.05 -4.96
CA ALA A 305 -17.99 0.56 -6.32
C ALA A 305 -17.62 -0.93 -6.34
N VAL A 306 -16.93 -1.41 -5.29
CA VAL A 306 -16.64 -2.82 -5.09
C VAL A 306 -17.52 -3.37 -3.98
N THR A 307 -18.18 -4.50 -4.23
CA THR A 307 -18.99 -5.22 -3.26
C THR A 307 -18.48 -6.63 -3.07
N LEU A 308 -18.80 -7.26 -1.94
CA LEU A 308 -18.44 -8.66 -1.72
C LEU A 308 -19.24 -9.56 -2.67
N GLY A 309 -18.54 -10.38 -3.41
CA GLY A 309 -19.12 -11.21 -4.46
C GLY A 309 -19.45 -10.46 -5.75
N GLY A 310 -19.14 -9.14 -5.85
CA GLY A 310 -19.55 -8.36 -7.00
C GLY A 310 -18.91 -6.99 -7.13
N ALA A 311 -19.58 -6.13 -7.90
CA ALA A 311 -19.24 -4.73 -8.12
C ALA A 311 -20.50 -3.94 -8.46
N HIS A 312 -20.47 -2.62 -8.27
CA HIS A 312 -21.51 -1.71 -8.77
C HIS A 312 -21.61 -1.82 -10.28
N ASP A 313 -22.83 -1.95 -10.81
CA ASP A 313 -23.06 -2.15 -12.24
C ASP A 313 -22.91 -0.84 -13.05
N ILE A 314 -22.59 -0.98 -14.32
CA ILE A 314 -22.54 0.10 -15.30
C ILE A 314 -23.49 -0.26 -16.43
N ASP A 315 -24.52 0.53 -16.59
CA ASP A 315 -25.46 0.41 -17.72
C ASP A 315 -24.88 1.04 -19.01
N ALA A 316 -25.62 0.94 -20.11
CA ALA A 316 -25.18 1.47 -21.40
C ALA A 316 -24.98 2.99 -21.37
N ARG A 317 -25.80 3.73 -20.63
CA ARG A 317 -25.68 5.19 -20.47
C ARG A 317 -24.45 5.57 -19.63
N GLY A 318 -24.21 4.84 -18.53
CA GLY A 318 -23.00 5.01 -17.72
C GLY A 318 -21.74 4.74 -18.53
N ALA A 319 -21.73 3.66 -19.33
CA ALA A 319 -20.60 3.34 -20.19
C ALA A 319 -20.33 4.42 -21.28
N GLU A 320 -21.37 5.02 -21.86
CA GLU A 320 -21.24 6.15 -22.78
C GLU A 320 -20.66 7.38 -22.05
N ARG A 321 -21.21 7.69 -20.88
CA ARG A 321 -20.77 8.81 -20.06
C ARG A 321 -19.29 8.68 -19.64
N ILE A 322 -18.83 7.48 -19.29
CA ILE A 322 -17.40 7.21 -19.04
C ILE A 322 -16.58 7.52 -20.29
N ARG A 323 -16.96 6.98 -21.46
CA ARG A 323 -16.21 7.21 -22.70
C ARG A 323 -16.06 8.69 -23.05
N ASP A 324 -17.12 9.49 -22.86
CA ASP A 324 -17.09 10.93 -23.14
C ASP A 324 -16.11 11.67 -22.22
N VAL A 325 -16.16 11.38 -20.90
CA VAL A 325 -15.26 12.02 -19.93
C VAL A 325 -13.82 11.58 -20.19
N LEU A 326 -13.57 10.30 -20.47
CA LEU A 326 -12.23 9.81 -20.78
C LEU A 326 -11.65 10.47 -22.05
N ALA A 327 -12.45 10.60 -23.11
CA ALA A 327 -12.02 11.26 -24.35
C ALA A 327 -11.69 12.74 -24.14
N LYS A 328 -12.43 13.43 -23.28
CA LYS A 328 -12.13 14.81 -22.88
C LYS A 328 -10.85 14.87 -22.07
N THR A 329 -10.74 14.05 -21.01
CA THR A 329 -9.58 14.03 -20.12
C THR A 329 -8.30 13.71 -20.87
N GLU A 330 -8.32 12.77 -21.79
CA GLU A 330 -7.15 12.36 -22.60
C GLU A 330 -6.60 13.53 -23.42
N ARG A 331 -7.47 14.27 -24.14
CA ARG A 331 -7.05 15.44 -24.95
C ARG A 331 -6.46 16.53 -24.07
N GLU A 332 -7.17 16.91 -23.00
CA GLU A 332 -6.76 17.99 -22.13
C GLU A 332 -5.49 17.66 -21.36
N LEU A 333 -5.35 16.39 -20.92
CA LEU A 333 -4.14 15.93 -20.23
C LEU A 333 -2.94 15.92 -21.18
N ALA A 334 -3.09 15.48 -22.42
CA ALA A 334 -2.01 15.50 -23.43
C ALA A 334 -1.48 16.93 -23.66
N GLU A 335 -2.38 17.92 -23.81
CA GLU A 335 -1.99 19.32 -23.98
C GLU A 335 -1.23 19.87 -22.77
N ILE A 336 -1.67 19.56 -21.55
CA ILE A 336 -1.04 20.04 -20.32
C ILE A 336 0.31 19.35 -20.09
N LEU A 337 0.43 18.07 -20.41
CA LEU A 337 1.69 17.33 -20.30
C LEU A 337 2.73 17.85 -21.32
N ASP A 338 2.31 18.18 -22.54
CA ASP A 338 3.19 18.82 -23.53
C ASP A 338 3.76 20.14 -23.03
N ILE A 339 2.91 20.99 -22.43
CA ILE A 339 3.33 22.24 -21.80
C ILE A 339 4.29 21.96 -20.63
N ALA A 340 3.98 20.98 -19.78
CA ALA A 340 4.81 20.64 -18.62
C ALA A 340 6.20 20.15 -19.05
N PHE A 341 6.27 19.24 -20.00
CA PHE A 341 7.54 18.68 -20.51
C PHE A 341 8.36 19.70 -21.30
N SER A 342 7.72 20.71 -21.89
CA SER A 342 8.36 21.82 -22.63
C SER A 342 8.79 22.98 -21.69
N THR A 343 8.46 22.91 -20.39
CA THR A 343 8.81 23.95 -19.43
C THR A 343 10.13 23.61 -18.73
N ASP A 344 11.26 24.11 -19.25
CA ASP A 344 12.60 23.82 -18.76
C ASP A 344 12.73 24.00 -17.25
N GLY A 345 12.25 25.13 -16.70
CA GLY A 345 12.35 25.41 -15.26
C GLY A 345 11.54 24.45 -14.38
N LEU A 346 10.49 23.81 -14.90
CA LEU A 346 9.76 22.73 -14.21
C LEU A 346 10.57 21.43 -14.22
N MET A 347 11.06 21.05 -15.40
CA MET A 347 11.81 19.79 -15.55
C MET A 347 13.15 19.82 -14.81
N GLU A 348 13.84 20.95 -14.82
CA GLU A 348 15.08 21.16 -14.04
C GLU A 348 14.85 20.97 -12.51
N ARG A 349 13.66 21.37 -12.00
CA ARG A 349 13.32 21.14 -10.59
C ARG A 349 13.00 19.68 -10.30
N PHE A 350 12.56 18.90 -11.30
CA PHE A 350 12.19 17.50 -11.15
C PHE A 350 13.37 16.54 -11.30
N GLU A 351 14.28 16.84 -12.26
CA GLU A 351 15.43 16.01 -12.55
C GLU A 351 16.43 16.02 -11.38
N THR A 352 16.97 14.85 -11.07
CA THR A 352 17.94 14.62 -9.98
C THR A 352 17.45 14.93 -8.58
N THR A 353 16.20 15.37 -8.40
CA THR A 353 15.60 15.63 -7.08
C THR A 353 15.01 14.34 -6.49
N GLY A 354 15.39 14.04 -5.24
CA GLY A 354 14.84 12.91 -4.49
C GLY A 354 15.05 11.55 -5.19
N VAL A 355 16.27 11.29 -5.61
CA VAL A 355 16.63 10.05 -6.33
C VAL A 355 16.54 8.84 -5.39
N LEU A 356 15.80 7.82 -5.82
CA LEU A 356 15.76 6.50 -5.21
C LEU A 356 16.47 5.52 -6.14
N SER A 357 17.60 4.97 -5.72
CA SER A 357 18.32 3.96 -6.51
C SER A 357 17.52 2.65 -6.62
N GLU A 358 17.77 1.88 -7.68
CA GLU A 358 17.16 0.55 -7.85
C GLU A 358 17.48 -0.37 -6.68
N ASP A 359 18.72 -0.36 -6.19
CA ASP A 359 19.17 -1.19 -5.07
C ASP A 359 18.43 -0.85 -3.78
N ALA A 360 18.29 0.45 -3.44
CA ALA A 360 17.51 0.90 -2.29
C ALA A 360 16.04 0.54 -2.46
N ALA A 361 15.43 0.79 -3.63
CA ALA A 361 14.05 0.42 -3.92
C ALA A 361 13.82 -1.10 -3.74
N ARG A 362 14.77 -1.93 -4.15
CA ARG A 362 14.73 -3.39 -3.99
C ARG A 362 14.88 -3.80 -2.53
N ALA A 363 15.84 -3.24 -1.81
CA ALA A 363 16.13 -3.57 -0.40
C ALA A 363 14.97 -3.26 0.53
N TYR A 364 14.33 -2.10 0.35
CA TYR A 364 13.16 -1.68 1.13
C TYR A 364 11.83 -2.30 0.66
N GLY A 365 11.85 -3.05 -0.45
CA GLY A 365 10.61 -3.64 -0.99
C GLY A 365 9.66 -2.60 -1.56
N ALA A 366 10.17 -1.54 -2.20
CA ALA A 366 9.39 -0.45 -2.76
C ALA A 366 8.24 -0.97 -3.65
N ARG A 367 7.10 -0.29 -3.61
CA ARG A 367 5.89 -0.63 -4.36
C ARG A 367 5.42 0.51 -5.25
N GLY A 368 4.62 0.17 -6.26
CA GLY A 368 3.94 1.12 -7.10
C GLY A 368 4.89 2.08 -7.81
N ILE A 369 4.54 3.36 -7.78
CA ILE A 369 5.28 4.43 -8.47
C ILE A 369 6.74 4.51 -7.99
N ALA A 370 7.02 4.34 -6.70
CA ALA A 370 8.38 4.36 -6.17
C ALA A 370 9.25 3.26 -6.79
N ALA A 371 8.72 2.05 -6.90
CA ALA A 371 9.40 0.92 -7.53
C ALA A 371 9.59 1.13 -9.03
N ARG A 372 8.50 1.48 -9.75
CA ARG A 372 8.50 1.58 -11.20
C ARG A 372 9.32 2.76 -11.73
N ALA A 373 9.41 3.85 -10.98
CA ALA A 373 10.28 4.98 -11.32
C ALA A 373 11.77 4.68 -11.09
N SER A 374 12.09 3.63 -10.33
CA SER A 374 13.45 3.21 -9.98
C SER A 374 13.89 1.92 -10.67
N GLY A 375 13.31 1.56 -11.82
CA GLY A 375 13.72 0.42 -12.63
C GLY A 375 13.04 -0.91 -12.31
N LEU A 376 12.18 -0.99 -11.28
CA LEU A 376 11.54 -2.25 -10.89
C LEU A 376 10.17 -2.40 -11.56
N ALA A 377 10.03 -3.32 -12.50
CA ALA A 377 8.78 -3.63 -13.21
C ALA A 377 7.79 -4.44 -12.33
N ARG A 378 7.52 -3.97 -11.11
CA ARG A 378 6.60 -4.62 -10.16
C ARG A 378 5.21 -4.02 -10.25
N ASP A 379 4.23 -4.85 -10.61
CA ASP A 379 2.83 -4.47 -10.72
C ASP A 379 1.94 -5.71 -10.59
N ALA A 380 1.08 -5.76 -9.56
CA ALA A 380 0.25 -6.94 -9.32
C ALA A 380 -0.76 -7.22 -10.43
N ARG A 381 -1.09 -6.24 -11.29
CA ARG A 381 -1.94 -6.46 -12.48
C ARG A 381 -1.25 -7.39 -13.49
N ALA A 382 0.08 -7.36 -13.57
CA ALA A 382 0.90 -8.21 -14.44
C ALA A 382 1.49 -9.41 -13.72
N ASP A 383 1.97 -9.22 -12.48
CA ASP A 383 2.68 -10.26 -11.72
C ASP A 383 1.74 -11.28 -11.10
N HIS A 384 0.58 -10.83 -10.62
CA HIS A 384 -0.44 -11.64 -9.95
C HIS A 384 -1.84 -11.19 -10.39
N PRO A 385 -2.24 -11.39 -11.66
CA PRO A 385 -3.49 -10.89 -12.19
C PRO A 385 -4.69 -11.29 -11.34
N TYR A 386 -5.47 -10.31 -10.96
CA TYR A 386 -6.72 -10.41 -10.20
C TYR A 386 -7.87 -9.79 -11.00
N ALA A 387 -9.11 -9.89 -10.51
CA ALA A 387 -10.28 -9.44 -11.24
C ALA A 387 -10.27 -9.98 -12.70
N ALA A 388 -10.29 -9.11 -13.72
CA ALA A 388 -10.22 -9.49 -15.12
C ALA A 388 -8.92 -9.06 -15.83
N TYR A 389 -7.88 -8.62 -15.10
CA TYR A 389 -6.63 -8.12 -15.72
C TYR A 389 -5.92 -9.13 -16.60
N ALA A 390 -6.00 -10.44 -16.28
CA ALA A 390 -5.42 -11.49 -17.12
C ALA A 390 -5.97 -11.54 -18.56
N SER A 391 -7.15 -10.95 -18.80
CA SER A 391 -7.80 -10.92 -20.12
C SER A 391 -7.52 -9.62 -20.92
N LEU A 392 -6.79 -8.69 -20.33
CA LEU A 392 -6.48 -7.38 -20.94
C LEU A 392 -4.98 -7.25 -21.24
N PRO A 393 -4.59 -6.71 -22.40
CA PRO A 393 -3.20 -6.47 -22.72
C PRO A 393 -2.65 -5.34 -21.84
N PHE A 394 -1.64 -5.68 -21.03
CA PHE A 394 -1.04 -4.76 -20.07
C PHE A 394 0.44 -5.02 -19.89
N LEU A 395 1.23 -3.97 -19.79
CA LEU A 395 2.65 -4.01 -19.40
C LEU A 395 2.91 -2.86 -18.41
N PRO A 396 3.64 -3.11 -17.31
CA PRO A 396 3.99 -2.04 -16.35
C PRO A 396 4.78 -0.92 -17.03
N VAL A 397 4.48 0.32 -16.65
CA VAL A 397 5.26 1.49 -17.05
C VAL A 397 6.50 1.56 -16.16
N VAL A 398 7.69 1.66 -16.73
CA VAL A 398 8.98 1.72 -15.99
C VAL A 398 9.81 2.89 -16.47
N GLU A 399 10.42 3.59 -15.53
CA GLU A 399 11.49 4.58 -15.68
C GLU A 399 12.66 4.16 -14.77
N THR A 400 13.86 4.69 -14.99
CA THR A 400 15.08 4.19 -14.31
C THR A 400 15.84 5.25 -13.51
N SER A 401 15.56 6.55 -13.69
CA SER A 401 16.30 7.60 -12.99
C SER A 401 15.96 7.72 -11.50
N GLY A 402 14.83 7.20 -11.06
CA GLY A 402 14.42 7.14 -9.65
C GLY A 402 14.11 8.50 -9.03
N ASP A 403 14.13 9.58 -9.78
CA ASP A 403 13.91 10.95 -9.33
C ASP A 403 12.43 11.40 -9.42
N VAL A 404 12.16 12.64 -9.10
CA VAL A 404 10.83 13.23 -9.25
C VAL A 404 10.36 13.20 -10.69
N ALA A 405 11.27 13.45 -11.67
CA ALA A 405 10.95 13.42 -13.10
C ALA A 405 10.49 12.02 -13.53
N ALA A 406 11.16 10.95 -13.09
CA ALA A 406 10.74 9.58 -13.36
C ALA A 406 9.35 9.28 -12.77
N ARG A 407 9.11 9.66 -11.52
CA ARG A 407 7.81 9.47 -10.87
C ARG A 407 6.68 10.26 -11.55
N PHE A 408 6.98 11.43 -12.09
CA PHE A 408 6.05 12.22 -12.89
C PHE A 408 5.75 11.54 -14.25
N LYS A 409 6.78 11.09 -14.96
CA LYS A 409 6.66 10.38 -16.25
C LYS A 409 5.86 9.08 -16.11
N VAL A 410 6.12 8.29 -15.06
CA VAL A 410 5.35 7.05 -14.79
C VAL A 410 3.86 7.37 -14.65
N ARG A 411 3.49 8.38 -13.83
CA ARG A 411 2.07 8.77 -13.66
C ARG A 411 1.43 9.25 -14.96
N ALA A 412 2.12 10.09 -15.73
CA ALA A 412 1.63 10.57 -16.99
C ALA A 412 1.29 9.42 -17.96
N ARG A 413 2.17 8.42 -18.05
CA ARG A 413 1.97 7.24 -18.91
C ARG A 413 0.92 6.28 -18.35
N GLU A 414 0.83 6.14 -17.01
CA GLU A 414 -0.22 5.34 -16.38
C GLU A 414 -1.62 5.96 -16.52
N CYS A 415 -1.74 7.29 -16.64
CA CYS A 415 -3.02 7.92 -17.00
C CYS A 415 -3.53 7.44 -18.39
N ALA A 416 -2.66 7.48 -19.39
CA ALA A 416 -3.03 6.98 -20.73
C ALA A 416 -3.38 5.49 -20.70
N GLN A 417 -2.62 4.70 -19.94
CA GLN A 417 -2.87 3.27 -19.77
C GLN A 417 -4.19 2.99 -19.05
N ALA A 418 -4.53 3.73 -17.99
CA ALA A 418 -5.79 3.59 -17.27
C ALA A 418 -7.00 3.93 -18.16
N ILE A 419 -6.88 4.97 -19.01
CA ILE A 419 -7.90 5.31 -20.00
C ILE A 419 -8.11 4.16 -20.98
N GLU A 420 -7.03 3.60 -21.52
CA GLU A 420 -7.11 2.52 -22.51
C GLU A 420 -7.66 1.23 -21.88
N LEU A 421 -7.20 0.83 -20.70
CA LEU A 421 -7.72 -0.33 -19.99
C LEU A 421 -9.21 -0.19 -19.66
N THR A 422 -9.65 1.00 -19.26
CA THR A 422 -11.07 1.28 -19.01
C THR A 422 -11.90 1.12 -20.31
N ARG A 423 -11.41 1.64 -21.46
CA ARG A 423 -12.07 1.48 -22.75
C ARG A 423 -12.20 0.01 -23.15
N GLN A 424 -11.11 -0.73 -23.04
CA GLN A 424 -11.10 -2.16 -23.38
C GLN A 424 -12.03 -2.98 -22.45
N ALA A 425 -12.02 -2.68 -21.16
CA ALA A 425 -12.90 -3.33 -20.19
C ALA A 425 -14.38 -3.07 -20.49
N LEU A 426 -14.74 -1.84 -20.87
CA LEU A 426 -16.12 -1.49 -21.25
C LEU A 426 -16.55 -2.14 -22.57
N LEU A 427 -15.61 -2.27 -23.53
CA LEU A 427 -15.91 -2.95 -24.82
C LEU A 427 -16.09 -4.46 -24.61
N ALA A 428 -15.31 -5.06 -23.73
CA ALA A 428 -15.34 -6.49 -23.44
C ALA A 428 -16.28 -6.88 -22.27
N LEU A 429 -17.11 -5.93 -21.78
CA LEU A 429 -17.94 -6.13 -20.60
C LEU A 429 -18.97 -7.26 -20.85
N PRO A 430 -18.87 -8.41 -20.15
CA PRO A 430 -19.76 -9.53 -20.38
C PRO A 430 -21.21 -9.22 -19.97
N SER A 431 -22.16 -9.90 -20.62
CA SER A 431 -23.53 -9.98 -20.11
C SER A 431 -23.62 -10.85 -18.87
N GLY A 432 -24.63 -10.65 -18.04
CA GLY A 432 -24.87 -11.44 -16.82
C GLY A 432 -24.99 -10.57 -15.58
N GLY A 433 -25.12 -11.23 -14.41
CA GLY A 433 -25.24 -10.53 -13.13
C GLY A 433 -23.89 -9.93 -12.66
N GLU A 434 -23.99 -8.83 -11.97
CA GLU A 434 -22.86 -8.09 -11.39
C GLU A 434 -22.43 -8.61 -10.02
N SER A 435 -23.16 -9.56 -9.42
CA SER A 435 -22.85 -10.09 -8.09
C SER A 435 -23.33 -11.53 -7.89
N VAL A 436 -22.74 -12.18 -6.90
CA VAL A 436 -23.16 -13.47 -6.33
C VAL A 436 -23.09 -13.41 -4.81
N PRO A 437 -23.93 -14.14 -4.06
CA PRO A 437 -23.85 -14.20 -2.61
C PRO A 437 -22.55 -14.93 -2.20
N LEU A 438 -21.95 -14.48 -1.07
CA LEU A 438 -20.83 -15.21 -0.47
C LEU A 438 -21.27 -16.61 -0.04
N ARG A 439 -20.40 -17.59 -0.22
CA ARG A 439 -20.63 -18.95 0.28
C ARG A 439 -20.37 -18.98 1.79
N ALA A 440 -21.14 -19.79 2.50
CA ALA A 440 -20.92 -20.08 3.91
C ALA A 440 -19.72 -21.03 4.06
N SER A 441 -18.53 -20.48 4.06
CA SER A 441 -17.28 -21.20 4.30
C SER A 441 -16.44 -20.48 5.36
N ARG A 442 -15.56 -21.22 5.98
CA ARG A 442 -14.69 -20.75 7.06
C ARG A 442 -13.27 -20.98 6.63
N GLY A 443 -12.60 -19.92 6.25
CA GLY A 443 -11.24 -20.01 5.75
C GLY A 443 -10.42 -18.80 6.10
N SER A 444 -9.21 -18.87 5.67
CA SER A 444 -8.32 -17.70 5.63
C SER A 444 -7.67 -17.60 4.27
N ALA A 445 -7.49 -16.39 3.78
CA ALA A 445 -6.87 -16.16 2.50
C ALA A 445 -6.19 -14.78 2.43
N LEU A 446 -5.25 -14.66 1.50
CA LEU A 446 -4.72 -13.39 1.02
C LEU A 446 -5.57 -12.89 -0.14
N GLY A 447 -5.79 -11.57 -0.18
CA GLY A 447 -6.29 -10.85 -1.32
C GLY A 447 -5.36 -9.69 -1.66
N TRP A 448 -5.36 -9.27 -2.91
CA TRP A 448 -4.47 -8.19 -3.36
C TRP A 448 -5.07 -7.41 -4.51
N ALA A 449 -4.65 -6.16 -4.61
CA ALA A 449 -4.95 -5.28 -5.73
C ALA A 449 -3.79 -4.30 -5.95
N GLU A 450 -3.51 -3.94 -7.18
CA GLU A 450 -2.60 -2.83 -7.49
C GLU A 450 -3.40 -1.54 -7.49
N SER A 451 -3.24 -0.74 -6.44
CA SER A 451 -3.75 0.62 -6.38
C SER A 451 -2.84 1.58 -7.16
N PHE A 452 -3.22 2.84 -7.27
CA PHE A 452 -2.35 3.87 -7.88
C PHE A 452 -1.07 4.14 -7.07
N ARG A 453 -1.03 3.80 -5.78
CA ARG A 453 0.17 3.89 -4.93
C ARG A 453 1.02 2.63 -4.95
N GLY A 454 0.46 1.50 -5.37
CA GLY A 454 1.13 0.20 -5.38
C GLY A 454 0.24 -0.94 -4.88
N THR A 455 0.83 -2.10 -4.69
CA THR A 455 0.11 -3.31 -4.29
C THR A 455 -0.38 -3.21 -2.85
N VAL A 456 -1.69 -3.24 -2.65
CA VAL A 456 -2.38 -3.52 -1.37
C VAL A 456 -2.47 -5.02 -1.20
N ILE A 457 -2.23 -5.53 0.02
CA ILE A 457 -2.39 -6.95 0.35
C ILE A 457 -3.14 -7.06 1.66
N ASP A 458 -4.23 -7.82 1.66
CA ASP A 458 -5.03 -8.10 2.84
C ASP A 458 -5.01 -9.59 3.17
N PHE A 459 -4.85 -9.92 4.44
CA PHE A 459 -5.12 -11.23 4.97
C PHE A 459 -6.42 -11.20 5.75
N VAL A 460 -7.33 -12.11 5.42
CA VAL A 460 -8.59 -12.30 6.14
C VAL A 460 -8.65 -13.71 6.70
N ARG A 461 -9.01 -13.83 7.98
CA ARG A 461 -9.40 -15.09 8.61
C ARG A 461 -10.80 -14.96 9.18
N LEU A 462 -11.67 -15.92 8.84
CA LEU A 462 -13.04 -16.00 9.34
C LEU A 462 -13.12 -17.03 10.47
N ASP A 463 -13.92 -16.73 11.48
CA ASP A 463 -14.22 -17.65 12.58
C ASP A 463 -15.31 -18.67 12.23
N ALA A 464 -15.74 -19.42 13.23
CA ALA A 464 -16.75 -20.45 13.10
C ALA A 464 -18.13 -19.91 12.63
N ASP A 465 -18.44 -18.68 12.89
CA ASP A 465 -19.71 -18.03 12.55
C ASP A 465 -19.61 -17.21 11.25
N GLY A 466 -18.45 -17.26 10.55
CA GLY A 466 -18.18 -16.49 9.34
C GLY A 466 -17.91 -15.01 9.60
N ARG A 467 -17.57 -14.64 10.85
CA ARG A 467 -17.16 -13.31 11.24
C ARG A 467 -15.65 -13.16 11.13
N ILE A 468 -15.19 -11.92 11.02
CA ILE A 468 -13.75 -11.63 10.94
C ILE A 468 -13.09 -11.94 12.28
N ASP A 469 -12.25 -12.95 12.28
CA ASP A 469 -11.35 -13.25 13.39
C ASP A 469 -10.06 -12.40 13.30
N ARG A 470 -9.54 -12.21 12.10
CA ARG A 470 -8.37 -11.35 11.84
C ARG A 470 -8.45 -10.73 10.44
N LEU A 471 -8.27 -9.43 10.39
CA LEU A 471 -7.89 -8.69 9.19
C LEU A 471 -6.47 -8.16 9.41
N ALA A 472 -5.55 -8.40 8.49
CA ALA A 472 -4.24 -7.74 8.46
C ALA A 472 -4.06 -7.06 7.11
N VAL A 473 -3.67 -5.79 7.13
CA VAL A 473 -3.59 -4.93 5.94
C VAL A 473 -2.15 -4.50 5.70
N SER A 474 -1.72 -4.58 4.45
CA SER A 474 -0.46 -4.00 3.98
C SER A 474 -0.75 -2.93 2.93
N ASP A 475 -0.83 -1.67 3.36
CA ASP A 475 -0.89 -0.52 2.46
C ASP A 475 0.48 -0.30 1.79
N PRO A 476 0.55 0.05 0.49
CA PRO A 476 1.81 0.33 -0.18
C PRO A 476 2.58 1.50 0.43
N SER A 477 1.89 2.47 1.05
CA SER A 477 2.54 3.60 1.71
C SER A 477 3.34 3.19 2.93
N PHE A 478 2.86 2.17 3.69
CA PHE A 478 3.60 1.60 4.82
C PHE A 478 4.99 1.11 4.41
N MET A 479 5.09 0.47 3.24
CA MET A 479 6.37 0.02 2.68
C MET A 479 7.24 1.15 2.15
N ASN A 480 6.62 2.23 1.65
CA ASN A 480 7.32 3.29 0.95
C ASN A 480 7.76 4.45 1.86
N TRP A 481 7.16 4.66 3.04
CA TRP A 481 7.59 5.70 3.96
C TRP A 481 9.05 5.57 4.42
N PRO A 482 9.58 4.38 4.73
CA PRO A 482 11.00 4.22 5.06
C PRO A 482 11.97 4.72 3.98
N LEU A 483 11.55 4.79 2.71
CA LEU A 483 12.36 5.31 1.60
C LEU A 483 12.80 6.76 1.78
N PHE A 484 12.12 7.54 2.64
CA PHE A 484 12.55 8.91 2.93
C PHE A 484 13.93 8.99 3.59
N ALA A 485 14.37 7.94 4.28
CA ALA A 485 15.73 7.84 4.80
C ALA A 485 16.78 7.80 3.68
N GLU A 486 16.42 7.31 2.50
CA GLU A 486 17.28 7.22 1.31
C GLU A 486 17.17 8.45 0.41
N ILE A 487 15.93 8.90 0.13
CA ILE A 487 15.70 10.00 -0.82
C ILE A 487 15.86 11.38 -0.20
N GLY A 488 15.87 11.51 1.13
CA GLY A 488 16.02 12.80 1.82
C GLY A 488 17.46 13.34 1.79
N PRO A 489 18.45 12.54 2.21
CA PRO A 489 19.83 12.99 2.27
C PRO A 489 20.36 13.46 0.92
N GLY A 490 21.16 14.52 0.95
CA GLY A 490 21.76 15.10 -0.26
C GLY A 490 20.94 16.20 -0.94
N ASN A 491 19.61 16.19 -0.77
CA ASN A 491 18.74 17.27 -1.21
C ASN A 491 18.78 18.44 -0.22
N ILE A 492 18.17 19.57 -0.58
CA ILE A 492 17.96 20.71 0.30
C ILE A 492 16.57 20.65 0.93
N VAL A 493 16.38 21.32 2.07
CA VAL A 493 15.08 21.29 2.78
C VAL A 493 13.91 21.74 1.89
N PRO A 494 14.02 22.77 1.03
CA PRO A 494 12.96 23.13 0.08
C PRO A 494 12.57 22.07 -0.95
N ASP A 495 13.37 21.05 -1.17
CA ASP A 495 13.03 19.94 -2.09
C ASP A 495 12.13 18.89 -1.44
N PHE A 496 12.08 18.82 -0.11
CA PHE A 496 11.30 17.82 0.61
C PHE A 496 9.79 17.83 0.24
N PRO A 497 9.10 18.99 0.18
CA PRO A 497 7.70 19.02 -0.25
C PRO A 497 7.49 18.41 -1.65
N LEU A 498 8.44 18.59 -2.56
CA LEU A 498 8.40 18.03 -3.89
C LEU A 498 8.64 16.52 -3.86
N CYS A 499 9.66 16.07 -3.13
CA CYS A 499 9.91 14.63 -2.91
C CYS A 499 8.68 13.93 -2.32
N ASN A 500 8.07 14.52 -1.29
CA ASN A 500 6.88 13.98 -0.63
C ASN A 500 5.70 13.87 -1.59
N LYS A 501 5.35 14.95 -2.31
CA LYS A 501 4.28 14.93 -3.29
C LYS A 501 4.54 13.94 -4.42
N SER A 502 5.80 13.78 -4.84
CA SER A 502 6.15 12.86 -5.91
C SER A 502 5.97 11.39 -5.55
N LEU A 503 6.14 11.02 -4.28
CA LEU A 503 5.81 9.69 -3.80
C LEU A 503 4.29 9.51 -3.63
N GLY A 504 3.57 10.57 -3.23
CA GLY A 504 2.13 10.57 -3.08
C GLY A 504 1.61 9.61 -2.00
N LEU A 505 2.38 9.44 -0.89
CA LEU A 505 2.07 8.46 0.14
C LEU A 505 0.88 8.89 1.01
N SER A 506 0.10 7.91 1.45
CA SER A 506 -1.00 8.09 2.39
C SER A 506 -0.51 7.95 3.83
N TYR A 507 -0.74 8.97 4.66
CA TYR A 507 -0.58 8.88 6.11
C TYR A 507 -1.64 7.94 6.68
N SER A 508 -2.90 8.21 6.35
CA SER A 508 -4.07 7.42 6.78
C SER A 508 -3.98 5.94 6.38
N GLY A 509 -3.50 5.64 5.16
CA GLY A 509 -3.27 4.27 4.69
C GLY A 509 -2.17 3.55 5.46
N THR A 510 -1.12 4.27 5.83
CA THR A 510 -0.02 3.74 6.65
C THR A 510 -0.45 3.49 8.08
N ASP A 511 -1.21 4.41 8.63
CA ASP A 511 -1.56 4.44 10.05
C ASP A 511 -2.66 3.43 10.43
N LEU A 512 -3.54 3.00 9.48
CA LEU A 512 -4.65 2.05 9.62
C LEU A 512 -5.73 2.49 10.63
#